data_4dca53d0a95a16726a8cba373bc27bc3
#
_entry.id   4dca53d0a95a16726a8cba373bc27bc3
#
_cell.length_a   1.000
_cell.length_b   1.000
_cell.length_c   1.000
_cell.angle_alpha   90.00
_cell.angle_beta   90.00
_cell.angle_gamma   90.00
#
_symmetry.space_group_name_H-M   'P 1'
#
loop_
_entity.id
_entity.type
_entity.pdbx_description
1 polymer ?
#
loop_
_entity_poly.entity_id
_entity_poly.type
_entity_poly.pdbx_seq_one_letter_code
_entity_poly.pdbx_strand_id
1 'polypeptide(L)'
;GFPARSDVSRRRRRQVRQKAFKTGYELPELAHYLPPVDQIARQAYQRVIEGVLVPNDEKLFSLFEAHTELLKRGKAGKPIEFGHKVLIAQTGEKFIHHYQVMPHRCEDKELLEPAVAARRQLFGHYPDMLSTDKGFYESMKQIAALEGKIRTVSIAKKGRRTQAEHERETTEVFMDGQRFRAGSEGSISVLKRAFKLGKCFFKGFKNYAASVGLAVLCHNIVLLTRL
;
A
#
# COMPACT_ATOMS: atom_id res chain seq x y z
N GLY A 1 -4.46 31.88 31.46
CA GLY A 1 -3.78 30.60 31.56
C GLY A 1 -4.62 29.49 30.90
N PHE A 2 -4.05 28.71 30.02
CA PHE A 2 -4.73 27.54 29.45
C PHE A 2 -4.92 26.49 30.55
N PRO A 3 -6.08 25.81 30.62
CA PRO A 3 -6.32 24.78 31.62
C PRO A 3 -5.35 23.61 31.46
N ALA A 4 -4.92 23.03 32.59
CA ALA A 4 -3.99 21.91 32.60
C ALA A 4 -4.50 20.72 31.74
N ARG A 5 -3.60 20.04 31.04
CA ARG A 5 -3.82 18.96 30.07
C ARG A 5 -4.78 17.85 30.54
N SER A 6 -4.73 17.54 31.84
CA SER A 6 -5.61 16.56 32.49
C SER A 6 -7.07 17.02 32.59
N ASP A 7 -7.30 18.31 32.67
CA ASP A 7 -8.64 18.89 32.90
C ASP A 7 -9.47 18.97 31.61
N VAL A 8 -8.84 19.30 30.47
CA VAL A 8 -9.50 19.36 29.17
C VAL A 8 -9.97 17.96 28.73
N SER A 9 -9.14 16.93 28.94
CA SER A 9 -9.48 15.55 28.60
C SER A 9 -10.60 15.01 29.49
N ARG A 10 -10.55 15.27 30.80
CA ARG A 10 -11.60 14.89 31.76
C ARG A 10 -12.93 15.58 31.48
N ARG A 11 -12.91 16.87 31.14
CA ARG A 11 -14.11 17.66 30.81
C ARG A 11 -14.78 17.16 29.53
N ARG A 12 -14.00 16.85 28.48
CA ARG A 12 -14.51 16.26 27.23
C ARG A 12 -15.08 14.86 27.44
N ARG A 13 -14.41 14.00 28.20
CA ARG A 13 -14.94 12.67 28.56
C ARG A 13 -16.26 12.77 29.30
N ARG A 14 -16.40 13.73 30.22
CA ARG A 14 -17.65 13.98 30.95
C ARG A 14 -18.77 14.47 30.04
N GLN A 15 -18.47 15.37 29.09
CA GLN A 15 -19.43 15.86 28.09
C GLN A 15 -19.90 14.76 27.14
N VAL A 16 -19.00 13.91 26.65
CA VAL A 16 -19.32 12.77 25.78
C VAL A 16 -20.20 11.78 26.54
N ARG A 17 -19.86 11.44 27.80
CA ARG A 17 -20.69 10.60 28.65
C ARG A 17 -22.09 11.18 28.89
N GLN A 18 -22.19 12.48 29.16
CA GLN A 18 -23.49 13.13 29.38
C GLN A 18 -24.35 13.18 28.10
N LYS A 19 -23.76 13.41 26.92
CA LYS A 19 -24.46 13.35 25.65
C LYS A 19 -24.91 11.92 25.33
N ALA A 20 -24.05 10.93 25.49
CA ALA A 20 -24.38 9.52 25.26
C ALA A 20 -25.53 9.06 26.16
N PHE A 21 -25.52 9.43 27.44
CA PHE A 21 -26.61 9.15 28.37
C PHE A 21 -27.93 9.80 27.97
N LYS A 22 -27.90 11.03 27.44
CA LYS A 22 -29.12 11.75 26.97
C LYS A 22 -29.69 11.19 25.66
N THR A 23 -28.85 10.56 24.82
CA THR A 23 -29.24 10.04 23.49
C THR A 23 -29.55 8.55 23.47
N GLY A 24 -29.46 7.87 24.64
CA GLY A 24 -29.72 6.42 24.72
C GLY A 24 -28.70 5.52 24.02
N TYR A 25 -27.55 6.08 23.57
CA TYR A 25 -26.47 5.29 23.01
C TYR A 25 -25.77 4.49 24.10
N GLU A 26 -25.54 3.20 23.88
CA GLU A 26 -24.81 2.34 24.80
C GLU A 26 -23.36 2.83 24.95
N LEU A 27 -22.95 3.11 26.18
CA LEU A 27 -21.60 3.58 26.53
C LEU A 27 -20.44 2.67 26.05
N PRO A 28 -20.59 1.33 25.98
CA PRO A 28 -19.55 0.44 25.49
C PRO A 28 -19.10 0.75 24.05
N GLU A 29 -20.02 1.08 23.15
CA GLU A 29 -19.68 1.41 21.77
C GLU A 29 -18.83 2.69 21.66
N LEU A 30 -19.15 3.71 22.46
CA LEU A 30 -18.39 4.95 22.51
C LEU A 30 -17.06 4.80 23.24
N ALA A 31 -16.99 3.93 24.25
CA ALA A 31 -15.79 3.68 25.03
C ALA A 31 -14.63 3.16 24.15
N HIS A 32 -14.93 2.38 23.13
CA HIS A 32 -13.96 1.89 22.15
C HIS A 32 -13.22 3.02 21.41
N TYR A 33 -13.90 4.15 21.15
CA TYR A 33 -13.30 5.27 20.42
C TYR A 33 -12.56 6.27 21.30
N LEU A 34 -12.67 6.20 22.63
CA LEU A 34 -12.02 7.17 23.51
C LEU A 34 -10.48 7.13 23.44
N PRO A 35 -9.81 5.96 23.48
CA PRO A 35 -8.35 5.90 23.35
C PRO A 35 -7.85 6.44 21.98
N PRO A 36 -8.42 6.06 20.84
CA PRO A 36 -8.07 6.64 19.55
C PRO A 36 -8.26 8.16 19.47
N VAL A 37 -9.35 8.70 20.01
CA VAL A 37 -9.59 10.15 20.07
C VAL A 37 -8.54 10.86 20.90
N ASP A 38 -8.19 10.32 22.06
CA ASP A 38 -7.15 10.89 22.93
C ASP A 38 -5.78 10.88 22.22
N GLN A 39 -5.47 9.83 21.46
CA GLN A 39 -4.23 9.74 20.67
C GLN A 39 -4.21 10.79 19.56
N ILE A 40 -5.28 10.92 18.76
CA ILE A 40 -5.38 11.93 17.68
C ILE A 40 -5.29 13.35 18.26
N ALA A 41 -5.96 13.63 19.38
CA ALA A 41 -5.89 14.93 20.03
C ALA A 41 -4.47 15.25 20.52
N ARG A 42 -3.76 14.26 21.03
CA ARG A 42 -2.37 14.38 21.48
C ARG A 42 -1.42 14.66 20.32
N GLN A 43 -1.54 13.90 19.22
CA GLN A 43 -0.76 14.13 18.00
C GLN A 43 -0.95 15.54 17.44
N ALA A 44 -2.21 16.00 17.39
CA ALA A 44 -2.54 17.33 16.91
C ALA A 44 -1.93 18.42 17.81
N TYR A 45 -2.05 18.26 19.13
CA TYR A 45 -1.47 19.20 20.10
C TYR A 45 0.05 19.28 19.97
N GLN A 46 0.73 18.13 19.92
CA GLN A 46 2.18 18.06 19.74
C GLN A 46 2.62 18.77 18.46
N ARG A 47 1.91 18.54 17.36
CA ARG A 47 2.26 19.15 16.08
C ARG A 47 1.98 20.65 16.02
N VAL A 48 0.82 21.10 16.51
CA VAL A 48 0.34 22.48 16.30
C VAL A 48 0.82 23.42 17.40
N ILE A 49 0.84 22.94 18.64
CA ILE A 49 1.15 23.78 19.80
C ILE A 49 2.62 23.65 20.24
N GLU A 50 3.12 22.42 20.30
CA GLU A 50 4.50 22.15 20.74
C GLU A 50 5.52 22.20 19.57
N GLY A 51 5.06 22.20 18.30
CA GLY A 51 5.92 22.18 17.12
C GLY A 51 6.65 20.85 16.89
N VAL A 52 6.35 19.82 17.68
CA VAL A 52 7.02 18.51 17.63
C VAL A 52 6.50 17.68 16.48
N LEU A 53 7.43 17.06 15.71
CA LEU A 53 7.11 16.10 14.69
C LEU A 53 6.94 14.71 15.30
N VAL A 54 5.68 14.25 15.42
CA VAL A 54 5.41 12.87 15.81
C VAL A 54 5.82 11.94 14.66
N PRO A 55 6.57 10.85 14.91
CA PRO A 55 6.88 9.83 13.90
C PRO A 55 5.63 9.21 13.27
N ASN A 56 5.71 8.77 12.00
CA ASN A 56 4.52 8.26 11.31
C ASN A 56 4.04 6.90 11.82
N ASP A 57 4.92 6.10 12.36
CA ASP A 57 4.65 4.81 13.02
C ASP A 57 3.92 4.94 14.35
N GLU A 58 4.05 6.09 15.01
CA GLU A 58 3.33 6.42 16.24
C GLU A 58 1.97 7.10 15.98
N LYS A 59 1.68 7.47 14.72
CA LYS A 59 0.46 8.20 14.36
C LYS A 59 -0.72 7.29 14.10
N LEU A 60 -1.87 7.71 14.59
CA LEU A 60 -3.16 7.21 14.16
C LEU A 60 -3.71 8.13 13.06
N PHE A 61 -3.89 7.59 11.85
CA PHE A 61 -4.35 8.36 10.68
C PHE A 61 -5.87 8.31 10.47
N SER A 62 -6.55 7.34 11.07
CA SER A 62 -7.99 7.19 10.99
C SER A 62 -8.57 6.78 12.34
N LEU A 63 -9.64 7.46 12.77
CA LEU A 63 -10.36 7.13 13.99
C LEU A 63 -11.10 5.80 13.87
N PHE A 64 -11.66 5.52 12.69
CA PHE A 64 -12.52 4.37 12.45
C PHE A 64 -11.79 3.15 11.90
N GLU A 65 -10.65 3.38 11.23
CA GLU A 65 -9.82 2.37 10.60
C GLU A 65 -8.38 2.54 11.09
N ALA A 66 -8.13 2.12 12.34
CA ALA A 66 -6.85 2.32 13.04
C ALA A 66 -5.64 1.72 12.29
N HIS A 67 -5.88 0.68 11.47
CA HIS A 67 -4.87 0.05 10.63
C HIS A 67 -4.44 0.87 9.41
N THR A 68 -5.10 2.03 9.15
CA THR A 68 -4.78 2.86 7.97
C THR A 68 -3.38 3.42 8.04
N GLU A 69 -2.62 3.25 6.96
CA GLU A 69 -1.26 3.75 6.84
C GLU A 69 -1.17 4.97 5.91
N LEU A 70 -0.10 5.74 6.08
CA LEU A 70 0.24 6.87 5.23
C LEU A 70 1.22 6.43 4.15
N LEU A 71 0.80 6.56 2.88
CA LEU A 71 1.59 6.22 1.70
C LEU A 71 2.11 7.49 1.02
N LYS A 72 3.43 7.68 0.99
CA LYS A 72 4.07 8.78 0.25
C LYS A 72 4.19 8.40 -1.23
N ARG A 73 3.55 9.16 -2.11
CA ARG A 73 3.50 8.88 -3.56
C ARG A 73 4.50 9.69 -4.39
N GLY A 74 5.05 10.77 -3.87
CA GLY A 74 5.97 11.64 -4.60
C GLY A 74 5.37 12.34 -5.84
N LYS A 75 4.03 12.35 -5.97
CA LYS A 75 3.32 13.04 -7.07
C LYS A 75 2.94 14.45 -6.64
N ALA A 76 3.16 15.45 -7.52
CA ALA A 76 2.91 16.87 -7.22
C ALA A 76 1.46 17.16 -6.78
N GLY A 77 0.44 16.51 -7.39
CA GLY A 77 -0.98 16.76 -7.09
C GLY A 77 -1.54 15.99 -5.90
N LYS A 78 -0.95 14.85 -5.52
CA LYS A 78 -1.33 14.03 -4.37
C LYS A 78 -0.10 13.38 -3.77
N PRO A 79 0.66 14.10 -2.95
CA PRO A 79 1.90 13.58 -2.37
C PRO A 79 1.66 12.48 -1.32
N ILE A 80 0.47 12.43 -0.74
CA ILE A 80 0.09 11.51 0.34
C ILE A 80 -1.23 10.84 -0.02
N GLU A 81 -1.28 9.53 0.14
CA GLU A 81 -2.51 8.71 0.12
C GLU A 81 -2.61 7.94 1.44
N PHE A 82 -3.83 7.64 1.86
CA PHE A 82 -4.11 6.81 3.03
C PHE A 82 -4.65 5.45 2.60
N GLY A 83 -4.21 4.39 3.25
CA GLY A 83 -4.62 3.02 2.94
C GLY A 83 -3.48 2.03 3.12
N HIS A 84 -3.50 0.94 2.34
CA HIS A 84 -2.47 -0.08 2.37
C HIS A 84 -1.78 -0.24 1.03
N LYS A 85 -0.50 -0.64 1.07
CA LYS A 85 0.21 -1.07 -0.13
C LYS A 85 -0.37 -2.39 -0.60
N VAL A 86 -0.61 -2.49 -1.90
CA VAL A 86 -1.04 -3.73 -2.57
C VAL A 86 -0.02 -4.06 -3.65
N LEU A 87 0.60 -5.24 -3.53
CA LEU A 87 1.39 -5.83 -4.58
C LEU A 87 0.45 -6.51 -5.58
N ILE A 88 0.71 -6.31 -6.88
CA ILE A 88 -0.01 -6.97 -7.96
C ILE A 88 1.03 -7.50 -8.95
N ALA A 89 0.95 -8.79 -9.27
CA ALA A 89 1.74 -9.42 -10.32
C ALA A 89 0.82 -9.96 -11.41
N GLN A 90 1.11 -9.60 -12.66
CA GLN A 90 0.30 -9.96 -13.81
C GLN A 90 1.10 -10.67 -14.90
N THR A 91 0.40 -11.44 -15.74
CA THR A 91 0.96 -12.06 -16.96
C THR A 91 1.00 -11.06 -18.12
N GLY A 92 1.55 -11.48 -19.25
CA GLY A 92 1.54 -10.73 -20.52
C GLY A 92 0.15 -10.39 -21.01
N GLU A 93 -0.79 -11.28 -20.82
CA GLU A 93 -2.21 -11.15 -21.17
C GLU A 93 -2.99 -10.32 -20.13
N LYS A 94 -2.29 -9.71 -19.14
CA LYS A 94 -2.83 -8.87 -18.07
C LYS A 94 -3.64 -9.62 -17.00
N PHE A 95 -3.62 -10.96 -16.96
CA PHE A 95 -4.20 -11.71 -15.85
C PHE A 95 -3.39 -11.50 -14.60
N ILE A 96 -4.05 -11.15 -13.51
CA ILE A 96 -3.41 -11.01 -12.20
C ILE A 96 -3.35 -12.38 -11.55
N HIS A 97 -2.16 -12.96 -11.52
CA HIS A 97 -1.93 -14.29 -10.95
C HIS A 97 -1.53 -14.26 -9.47
N HIS A 98 -1.08 -13.11 -8.98
CA HIS A 98 -0.73 -12.94 -7.58
C HIS A 98 -1.04 -11.52 -7.13
N TYR A 99 -1.60 -11.39 -5.93
CA TYR A 99 -1.75 -10.13 -5.24
C TYR A 99 -1.50 -10.32 -3.74
N GLN A 100 -1.03 -9.29 -3.09
CA GLN A 100 -0.82 -9.30 -1.64
C GLN A 100 -1.13 -7.92 -1.08
N VAL A 101 -1.95 -7.88 -0.02
CA VAL A 101 -2.27 -6.66 0.73
C VAL A 101 -1.36 -6.61 1.94
N MET A 102 -0.56 -5.56 2.05
CA MET A 102 0.37 -5.42 3.17
C MET A 102 -0.37 -4.88 4.40
N PRO A 103 -0.35 -5.60 5.54
CA PRO A 103 -0.94 -5.09 6.78
C PRO A 103 -0.15 -3.91 7.34
N HIS A 104 1.16 -3.90 7.12
CA HIS A 104 2.09 -2.87 7.56
C HIS A 104 2.97 -2.39 6.42
N ARG A 105 3.54 -1.21 6.60
CA ARG A 105 4.47 -0.63 5.63
C ARG A 105 5.68 -1.53 5.45
N CYS A 106 5.98 -1.85 4.20
CA CYS A 106 7.17 -2.59 3.78
C CYS A 106 7.81 -1.92 2.55
N GLU A 107 9.05 -2.19 2.28
CA GLU A 107 9.72 -1.75 1.07
C GLU A 107 9.39 -2.67 -0.10
N ASP A 108 9.38 -2.13 -1.33
CA ASP A 108 9.05 -2.92 -2.53
C ASP A 108 10.06 -4.05 -2.76
N LYS A 109 11.35 -3.81 -2.45
CA LYS A 109 12.42 -4.82 -2.60
C LYS A 109 12.17 -6.09 -1.78
N GLU A 110 11.52 -5.97 -0.61
CA GLU A 110 11.19 -7.10 0.27
C GLU A 110 10.10 -8.01 -0.32
N LEU A 111 9.31 -7.47 -1.23
CA LEU A 111 8.18 -8.17 -1.83
C LEU A 111 8.56 -8.96 -3.10
N LEU A 112 9.74 -8.73 -3.67
CA LEU A 112 10.12 -9.29 -4.97
C LEU A 112 10.31 -10.81 -4.91
N GLU A 113 11.15 -11.29 -4.01
CA GLU A 113 11.43 -12.72 -3.89
C GLU A 113 10.19 -13.55 -3.54
N PRO A 114 9.36 -13.15 -2.55
CA PRO A 114 8.10 -13.82 -2.27
C PRO A 114 7.16 -13.88 -3.48
N ALA A 115 7.06 -12.79 -4.27
CA ALA A 115 6.22 -12.77 -5.46
C ALA A 115 6.72 -13.70 -6.57
N VAL A 116 8.03 -13.75 -6.81
CA VAL A 116 8.65 -14.68 -7.75
C VAL A 116 8.47 -16.13 -7.30
N ALA A 117 8.62 -16.40 -6.00
CA ALA A 117 8.37 -17.73 -5.43
C ALA A 117 6.92 -18.17 -5.58
N ALA A 118 5.97 -17.29 -5.29
CA ALA A 118 4.53 -17.56 -5.47
C ALA A 118 4.20 -17.87 -6.93
N ARG A 119 4.79 -17.13 -7.87
CA ARG A 119 4.62 -17.40 -9.31
C ARG A 119 5.18 -18.77 -9.69
N ARG A 120 6.38 -19.12 -9.24
CA ARG A 120 6.97 -20.43 -9.48
C ARG A 120 6.10 -21.57 -8.90
N GLN A 121 5.57 -21.38 -7.70
CA GLN A 121 4.68 -22.36 -7.07
C GLN A 121 3.39 -22.56 -7.89
N LEU A 122 2.81 -21.49 -8.42
CA LEU A 122 1.57 -21.55 -9.17
C LEU A 122 1.73 -22.19 -10.55
N PHE A 123 2.82 -21.88 -11.29
CA PHE A 123 3.02 -22.30 -12.67
C PHE A 123 4.07 -23.41 -12.84
N GLY A 124 4.75 -23.81 -11.78
CA GLY A 124 5.80 -24.84 -11.84
C GLY A 124 7.16 -24.36 -12.37
N HIS A 125 7.24 -23.16 -12.95
CA HIS A 125 8.46 -22.61 -13.54
C HIS A 125 8.58 -21.09 -13.27
N TYR A 126 9.80 -20.56 -13.42
CA TYR A 126 10.05 -19.12 -13.37
C TYR A 126 9.48 -18.43 -14.63
N PRO A 127 9.18 -17.12 -14.57
CA PRO A 127 8.80 -16.38 -15.77
C PRO A 127 9.98 -16.24 -16.74
N ASP A 128 9.70 -16.13 -18.02
CA ASP A 128 10.74 -15.79 -19.01
C ASP A 128 11.20 -14.35 -18.85
N MET A 129 10.30 -13.46 -18.48
CA MET A 129 10.56 -12.04 -18.26
C MET A 129 9.97 -11.59 -16.91
N LEU A 130 10.79 -10.87 -16.15
CA LEU A 130 10.39 -10.17 -14.93
C LEU A 130 10.65 -8.69 -15.10
N SER A 131 9.61 -7.88 -15.03
CA SER A 131 9.73 -6.43 -15.08
C SER A 131 8.99 -5.77 -13.92
N THR A 132 9.64 -4.84 -13.23
CA THR A 132 9.10 -4.18 -12.05
C THR A 132 9.46 -2.69 -12.00
N ASP A 133 8.83 -1.98 -11.07
CA ASP A 133 9.21 -0.62 -10.74
C ASP A 133 10.60 -0.54 -10.11
N LYS A 134 11.21 0.65 -10.17
CA LYS A 134 12.52 0.96 -9.57
C LYS A 134 12.57 0.71 -8.05
N GLY A 135 11.41 0.71 -7.38
CA GLY A 135 11.30 0.44 -5.95
C GLY A 135 11.73 -0.98 -5.56
N PHE A 136 11.67 -1.92 -6.50
CA PHE A 136 12.06 -3.32 -6.31
C PHE A 136 13.57 -3.58 -6.47
N TYR A 137 14.32 -2.59 -6.97
CA TYR A 137 15.78 -2.72 -7.09
C TYR A 137 16.43 -2.61 -5.70
N GLU A 138 17.24 -3.59 -5.35
CA GLU A 138 18.05 -3.61 -4.13
C GLU A 138 19.54 -3.49 -4.46
N SER A 139 20.06 -4.38 -5.30
CA SER A 139 21.49 -4.47 -5.64
C SER A 139 21.73 -5.24 -6.94
N MET A 140 22.92 -5.08 -7.53
CA MET A 140 23.33 -5.91 -8.67
C MET A 140 23.46 -7.40 -8.31
N LYS A 141 23.76 -7.72 -7.05
CA LYS A 141 23.77 -9.10 -6.56
C LYS A 141 22.37 -9.75 -6.65
N GLN A 142 21.33 -9.01 -6.27
CA GLN A 142 19.94 -9.45 -6.41
C GLN A 142 19.60 -9.69 -7.89
N ILE A 143 19.97 -8.74 -8.77
CA ILE A 143 19.72 -8.87 -10.21
C ILE A 143 20.40 -10.11 -10.77
N ALA A 144 21.69 -10.33 -10.50
CA ALA A 144 22.43 -11.52 -10.95
C ALA A 144 21.81 -12.84 -10.45
N ALA A 145 21.33 -12.87 -9.20
CA ALA A 145 20.64 -14.04 -8.65
C ALA A 145 19.29 -14.33 -9.35
N LEU A 146 18.60 -13.28 -9.82
CA LEU A 146 17.39 -13.42 -10.61
C LEU A 146 17.68 -13.85 -12.06
N GLU A 147 18.69 -13.25 -12.70
CA GLU A 147 19.15 -13.60 -14.06
C GLU A 147 19.66 -15.05 -14.16
N GLY A 148 20.14 -15.63 -13.07
CA GLY A 148 20.45 -17.07 -12.98
C GLY A 148 19.21 -17.98 -13.06
N LYS A 149 17.99 -17.44 -12.94
CA LYS A 149 16.72 -18.20 -12.92
C LYS A 149 15.72 -17.73 -13.97
N ILE A 150 15.82 -16.48 -14.40
CA ILE A 150 14.88 -15.76 -15.26
C ILE A 150 15.66 -15.20 -16.45
N ARG A 151 15.22 -15.51 -17.66
CA ARG A 151 15.94 -15.13 -18.89
C ARG A 151 16.10 -13.62 -19.03
N THR A 152 15.08 -12.84 -18.66
CA THR A 152 15.09 -11.38 -18.78
C THR A 152 14.63 -10.73 -17.49
N VAL A 153 15.52 -9.94 -16.88
CA VAL A 153 15.20 -9.18 -15.66
C VAL A 153 15.30 -7.68 -15.97
N SER A 154 14.16 -7.00 -16.01
CA SER A 154 14.07 -5.58 -16.32
C SER A 154 13.63 -4.79 -15.07
N ILE A 155 14.59 -4.59 -14.15
CA ILE A 155 14.43 -3.79 -12.93
C ILE A 155 15.45 -2.66 -12.98
N ALA A 156 14.96 -1.42 -13.10
CA ALA A 156 15.81 -0.24 -13.22
C ALA A 156 16.29 0.24 -11.84
N LYS A 157 17.54 0.69 -11.77
CA LYS A 157 18.11 1.27 -10.56
C LYS A 157 17.48 2.62 -10.22
N LYS A 158 17.27 2.87 -8.94
CA LYS A 158 16.87 4.17 -8.41
C LYS A 158 18.12 5.01 -8.10
N GLY A 159 18.20 6.21 -8.64
CA GLY A 159 19.31 7.14 -8.42
C GLY A 159 20.44 7.01 -9.45
N ARG A 160 21.67 7.35 -9.04
CA ARG A 160 22.84 7.37 -9.94
C ARG A 160 23.24 5.95 -10.35
N ARG A 161 23.43 5.72 -11.65
CA ARG A 161 23.86 4.47 -12.24
C ARG A 161 25.37 4.41 -12.41
N THR A 162 25.93 3.22 -12.24
CA THR A 162 27.28 2.92 -12.74
C THR A 162 27.26 2.72 -14.26
N GLN A 163 28.43 2.66 -14.90
CA GLN A 163 28.53 2.42 -16.34
C GLN A 163 27.89 1.08 -16.73
N ALA A 164 28.20 0.01 -16.01
CA ALA A 164 27.63 -1.33 -16.25
C ALA A 164 26.08 -1.37 -16.09
N GLU A 165 25.53 -0.67 -15.08
CA GLU A 165 24.09 -0.55 -14.91
C GLU A 165 23.45 0.24 -16.05
N HIS A 166 24.11 1.28 -16.52
CA HIS A 166 23.64 2.07 -17.65
C HIS A 166 23.62 1.23 -18.94
N GLU A 167 24.71 0.52 -19.24
CA GLU A 167 24.78 -0.37 -20.39
C GLU A 167 23.70 -1.44 -20.37
N ARG A 168 23.46 -2.08 -19.21
CA ARG A 168 22.38 -3.06 -19.04
C ARG A 168 21.00 -2.44 -19.29
N GLU A 169 20.75 -1.26 -18.74
CA GLU A 169 19.45 -0.60 -18.82
C GLU A 169 19.14 0.04 -20.20
N THR A 170 20.16 0.16 -21.07
CA THR A 170 20.00 0.65 -22.45
C THR A 170 19.81 -0.45 -23.48
N THR A 171 19.92 -1.73 -23.08
CA THR A 171 19.68 -2.84 -24.02
C THR A 171 18.23 -2.86 -24.47
N GLU A 172 17.99 -3.26 -25.71
CA GLU A 172 16.63 -3.36 -26.28
C GLU A 172 15.75 -4.30 -25.47
N VAL A 173 16.28 -5.44 -25.06
CA VAL A 173 15.56 -6.43 -24.23
C VAL A 173 15.13 -5.82 -22.88
N PHE A 174 16.00 -5.02 -22.25
CA PHE A 174 15.63 -4.32 -21.02
C PHE A 174 14.54 -3.29 -21.25
N MET A 175 14.64 -2.51 -22.31
CA MET A 175 13.67 -1.48 -22.67
C MET A 175 12.31 -2.08 -23.01
N ASP A 176 12.25 -3.24 -23.67
CA ASP A 176 11.01 -3.96 -23.90
C ASP A 176 10.35 -4.42 -22.62
N GLY A 177 11.12 -4.91 -21.65
CA GLY A 177 10.63 -5.21 -20.33
C GLY A 177 10.03 -3.96 -19.64
N GLN A 178 10.66 -2.79 -19.77
CA GLN A 178 10.11 -1.56 -19.21
C GLN A 178 8.83 -1.07 -19.93
N ARG A 179 8.75 -1.25 -21.25
CA ARG A 179 7.51 -0.99 -22.02
C ARG A 179 6.38 -1.92 -21.55
N PHE A 180 6.68 -3.20 -21.38
CA PHE A 180 5.74 -4.18 -20.84
C PHE A 180 5.24 -3.77 -19.44
N ARG A 181 6.13 -3.34 -18.54
CA ARG A 181 5.78 -2.82 -17.22
C ARG A 181 4.82 -1.62 -17.30
N ALA A 182 5.07 -0.70 -18.21
CA ALA A 182 4.19 0.46 -18.37
C ALA A 182 2.73 0.05 -18.65
N GLY A 183 2.52 -1.08 -19.32
CA GLY A 183 1.19 -1.65 -19.53
C GLY A 183 0.46 -2.07 -18.23
N SER A 184 1.20 -2.37 -17.15
CA SER A 184 0.59 -2.73 -15.86
C SER A 184 -0.08 -1.55 -15.14
N GLU A 185 0.35 -0.33 -15.41
CA GLU A 185 -0.30 0.89 -14.90
C GLU A 185 -1.74 1.00 -15.41
N GLY A 186 -1.98 0.56 -16.66
CA GLY A 186 -3.33 0.46 -17.23
C GLY A 186 -4.22 -0.49 -16.43
N SER A 187 -3.73 -1.68 -16.08
CA SER A 187 -4.48 -2.66 -15.28
C SER A 187 -4.80 -2.12 -13.87
N ILE A 188 -3.83 -1.47 -13.21
CA ILE A 188 -4.05 -0.81 -11.92
C ILE A 188 -5.11 0.30 -12.04
N SER A 189 -5.09 1.06 -13.13
CA SER A 189 -6.08 2.10 -13.39
C SER A 189 -7.50 1.51 -13.58
N VAL A 190 -7.62 0.38 -14.27
CA VAL A 190 -8.89 -0.35 -14.43
C VAL A 190 -9.39 -0.87 -13.09
N LEU A 191 -8.52 -1.51 -12.29
CA LEU A 191 -8.87 -1.96 -10.94
C LEU A 191 -9.40 -0.81 -10.07
N LYS A 192 -8.74 0.34 -10.11
CA LYS A 192 -9.16 1.51 -9.32
C LYS A 192 -10.48 2.10 -9.78
N ARG A 193 -10.73 2.21 -11.09
CA ARG A 193 -11.90 2.90 -11.65
C ARG A 193 -13.09 1.98 -11.85
N ALA A 194 -12.90 0.84 -12.51
CA ALA A 194 -13.98 -0.09 -12.83
C ALA A 194 -14.35 -0.99 -11.65
N PHE A 195 -13.35 -1.52 -10.94
CA PHE A 195 -13.54 -2.48 -9.84
C PHE A 195 -13.40 -1.85 -8.44
N LYS A 196 -13.46 -0.51 -8.36
CA LYS A 196 -13.54 0.26 -7.10
C LYS A 196 -12.37 0.08 -6.12
N LEU A 197 -11.21 -0.44 -6.58
CA LEU A 197 -10.04 -0.61 -5.73
C LEU A 197 -9.50 0.72 -5.15
N GLY A 198 -9.85 1.85 -5.76
CA GLY A 198 -9.44 3.18 -5.28
C GLY A 198 -10.11 3.65 -4.00
N LYS A 199 -11.21 3.01 -3.56
CA LYS A 199 -11.96 3.37 -2.36
C LYS A 199 -12.65 2.13 -1.77
N CYS A 200 -12.26 1.74 -0.57
CA CYS A 200 -12.93 0.66 0.16
C CYS A 200 -14.12 1.20 0.97
N PHE A 201 -15.24 0.50 0.91
CA PHE A 201 -16.46 0.81 1.68
C PHE A 201 -16.68 -0.16 2.85
N PHE A 202 -15.83 -1.17 2.98
CA PHE A 202 -15.91 -2.16 4.03
C PHE A 202 -14.99 -1.79 5.19
N LYS A 203 -15.41 -2.07 6.40
CA LYS A 203 -14.64 -1.81 7.62
C LYS A 203 -13.72 -2.98 7.97
N GLY A 204 -12.54 -2.63 8.48
CA GLY A 204 -11.53 -3.55 8.97
C GLY A 204 -10.63 -4.13 7.88
N PHE A 205 -9.38 -4.41 8.26
CA PHE A 205 -8.34 -4.87 7.34
C PHE A 205 -8.70 -6.16 6.58
N LYS A 206 -9.33 -7.13 7.23
CA LYS A 206 -9.75 -8.39 6.59
C LYS A 206 -10.73 -8.16 5.44
N ASN A 207 -11.72 -7.30 5.67
CA ASN A 207 -12.72 -6.96 4.65
C ASN A 207 -12.12 -6.09 3.53
N TYR A 208 -11.17 -5.21 3.87
CA TYR A 208 -10.40 -4.49 2.87
C TYR A 208 -9.61 -5.47 1.98
N ALA A 209 -8.86 -6.41 2.55
CA ALA A 209 -8.12 -7.41 1.80
C ALA A 209 -9.04 -8.29 0.93
N ALA A 210 -10.20 -8.69 1.45
CA ALA A 210 -11.21 -9.42 0.69
C ALA A 210 -11.76 -8.59 -0.50
N SER A 211 -11.97 -7.29 -0.31
CA SER A 211 -12.42 -6.40 -1.39
C SER A 211 -11.39 -6.27 -2.52
N VAL A 212 -10.10 -6.28 -2.17
CA VAL A 212 -9.01 -6.32 -3.16
C VAL A 212 -9.05 -7.62 -3.95
N GLY A 213 -9.21 -8.77 -3.27
CA GLY A 213 -9.33 -10.08 -3.92
C GLY A 213 -10.52 -10.15 -4.87
N LEU A 214 -11.68 -9.62 -4.46
CA LEU A 214 -12.86 -9.54 -5.32
C LEU A 214 -12.63 -8.68 -6.55
N ALA A 215 -11.96 -7.53 -6.42
CA ALA A 215 -11.62 -6.67 -7.55
C ALA A 215 -10.68 -7.39 -8.55
N VAL A 216 -9.70 -8.14 -8.06
CA VAL A 216 -8.80 -8.96 -8.88
C VAL A 216 -9.55 -10.07 -9.59
N LEU A 217 -10.43 -10.79 -8.89
CA LEU A 217 -11.27 -11.83 -9.48
C LEU A 217 -12.15 -11.28 -10.60
N CYS A 218 -12.87 -10.19 -10.35
CA CYS A 218 -13.71 -9.54 -11.36
C CYS A 218 -12.89 -9.07 -12.57
N HIS A 219 -11.71 -8.51 -12.35
CA HIS A 219 -10.79 -8.13 -13.43
C HIS A 219 -10.43 -9.34 -14.32
N ASN A 220 -10.03 -10.44 -13.71
CA ASN A 220 -9.65 -11.65 -14.43
C ASN A 220 -10.84 -12.27 -15.17
N ILE A 221 -12.03 -12.30 -14.58
CA ILE A 221 -13.25 -12.78 -15.26
C ILE A 221 -13.55 -11.94 -16.51
N VAL A 222 -13.48 -10.61 -16.41
CA VAL A 222 -13.70 -9.73 -17.58
C VAL A 222 -12.64 -9.95 -18.66
N LEU A 223 -11.39 -10.23 -18.30
CA LEU A 223 -10.38 -10.59 -19.30
C LEU A 223 -10.69 -11.92 -19.96
N LEU A 224 -11.11 -12.92 -19.18
CA LEU A 224 -11.46 -14.24 -19.69
C LEU A 224 -12.60 -14.19 -20.72
N THR A 225 -13.57 -13.27 -20.55
CA THR A 225 -14.68 -13.10 -21.50
C THR A 225 -14.29 -12.42 -22.82
N ARG A 226 -13.04 -11.95 -22.94
CA ARG A 226 -12.51 -11.26 -24.13
C ARG A 226 -11.55 -12.11 -24.95
N LEU A 227 -11.24 -13.31 -24.46
CA LEU A 227 -10.48 -14.33 -25.18
C LEU A 227 -11.37 -15.17 -26.06
#